data_f6070d762b588bc2b360c25256192d53
#
_entry.id   f6070d762b588bc2b360c25256192d53
#
_cell.length_a   1.000
_cell.length_b   1.000
_cell.length_c   1.000
_cell.angle_alpha   90.00
_cell.angle_beta   90.00
_cell.angle_gamma   90.00
#
_symmetry.space_group_name_H-M   'P 1'
#
loop_
_entity.id
_entity.type
_entity.pdbx_description
1 polymer ?
#
loop_
_entity_poly.entity_id
_entity_poly.type
_entity_poly.pdbx_seq_one_letter_code
_entity_poly.pdbx_strand_id
1 'polypeptide(L)' 'MKVSVLGGGNWGTTVASLVARRHDTLQWARNPEVVREINEDHRNTAYLPGFALHRHLRATADFEEAVRHADLLILGVPT' A
#
# COMPACT_ATOMS: atom_id res chain seq x y z
N MET A 1 -9.61 -10.03 7.77
CA MET A 1 -10.13 -8.66 7.59
C MET A 1 -9.50 -8.05 6.34
N LYS A 2 -10.26 -7.26 5.62
CA LYS A 2 -9.74 -6.53 4.46
C LYS A 2 -9.38 -5.13 4.88
N VAL A 3 -8.14 -4.75 4.65
CA VAL A 3 -7.59 -3.46 5.06
C VAL A 3 -7.13 -2.68 3.84
N SER A 4 -7.45 -1.40 3.80
CA SER A 4 -6.86 -0.50 2.81
C SER A 4 -6.07 0.59 3.51
N VAL A 5 -4.87 0.87 2.98
CA VAL A 5 -4.02 1.94 3.45
C VAL A 5 -3.99 3.02 2.38
N LEU A 6 -4.42 4.22 2.71
CA LEU A 6 -4.51 5.32 1.75
C LEU A 6 -3.27 6.19 1.87
N GLY A 7 -2.36 6.04 0.91
CA GLY A 7 -1.14 6.82 0.83
C GLY A 7 0.05 5.96 0.45
N GLY A 8 0.88 6.48 -0.45
CA GLY A 8 2.04 5.77 -1.00
C GLY A 8 3.38 6.24 -0.47
N GLY A 9 3.39 7.04 0.58
CA GLY A 9 4.63 7.53 1.16
C GLY A 9 5.29 6.51 2.07
N ASN A 10 6.33 6.95 2.76
CA ASN A 10 7.15 6.09 3.62
C ASN A 10 6.31 5.41 4.72
N TRP A 11 5.57 6.21 5.49
CA TRP A 11 4.79 5.68 6.61
C TRP A 11 3.68 4.73 6.14
N GLY A 12 2.92 5.16 5.13
CA GLY A 12 1.83 4.35 4.60
C GLY A 12 2.31 3.02 4.05
N THR A 13 3.43 3.03 3.33
CA THR A 13 4.01 1.81 2.77
C THR A 13 4.50 0.87 3.87
N THR A 14 5.13 1.41 4.90
CA THR A 14 5.61 0.60 6.03
C THR A 14 4.45 -0.08 6.73
N VAL A 15 3.41 0.68 7.05
CA VAL A 15 2.22 0.15 7.72
C VAL A 15 1.53 -0.90 6.85
N ALA A 16 1.36 -0.61 5.56
CA ALA A 16 0.70 -1.52 4.64
C ALA A 16 1.44 -2.86 4.56
N SER A 17 2.77 -2.83 4.50
CA SER A 17 3.57 -4.05 4.44
C SER A 17 3.44 -4.87 5.72
N LEU A 18 3.42 -4.22 6.87
CA LEU A 18 3.24 -4.90 8.15
C LEU A 18 1.86 -5.54 8.25
N VAL A 19 0.82 -4.80 7.88
CA VAL A 19 -0.56 -5.31 7.96
C VAL A 19 -0.79 -6.45 6.97
N ALA A 20 -0.13 -6.41 5.81
CA ALA A 20 -0.26 -7.44 4.78
C ALA A 20 0.23 -8.81 5.23
N ARG A 21 0.98 -8.86 6.32
CA ARG A 21 1.46 -10.14 6.87
C ARG A 21 0.31 -10.97 7.45
N ARG A 22 -0.79 -10.33 7.83
CA ARG A 22 -1.90 -11.00 8.50
C ARG A 22 -3.26 -10.75 7.88
N HIS A 23 -3.38 -9.72 7.05
CA HIS A 23 -4.66 -9.30 6.49
C HIS A 23 -4.54 -9.04 5.00
N ASP A 24 -5.64 -9.22 4.28
CA ASP A 24 -5.73 -8.88 2.86
C ASP A 24 -5.66 -7.36 2.73
N THR A 25 -4.50 -6.85 2.30
CA THR A 25 -4.19 -5.42 2.33
C THR A 25 -4.01 -4.86 0.93
N LEU A 26 -4.70 -3.74 0.70
CA LEU A 26 -4.60 -2.98 -0.54
C LEU A 26 -4.15 -1.57 -0.20
N GLN A 27 -3.05 -1.13 -0.81
CA GLN A 27 -2.54 0.22 -0.61
C GLN A 27 -2.92 1.08 -1.80
N TRP A 28 -3.50 2.25 -1.53
CA TRP A 28 -3.75 3.23 -2.57
C TRP A 28 -2.57 4.19 -2.65
N ALA A 29 -2.06 4.41 -3.86
CA ALA A 29 -1.03 5.40 -4.13
C ALA A 29 -1.42 6.17 -5.37
N ARG A 30 -1.14 7.47 -5.36
CA ARG A 30 -1.48 8.33 -6.48
C ARG A 30 -0.62 8.05 -7.71
N ASN A 31 0.65 7.74 -7.50
CA ASN A 31 1.61 7.56 -8.59
C ASN A 31 1.54 6.13 -9.16
N PRO A 32 1.19 5.97 -10.45
CA PRO A 32 1.08 4.63 -11.05
C PRO A 32 2.39 3.83 -11.01
N GLU A 33 3.54 4.50 -11.05
CA GLU A 33 4.83 3.80 -10.96
C GLU A 33 5.05 3.18 -9.59
N VAL A 34 4.63 3.86 -8.52
CA VAL A 34 4.69 3.30 -7.18
C VAL A 34 3.80 2.06 -7.11
N VAL A 35 2.59 2.14 -7.67
CA VAL A 35 1.66 1.02 -7.71
C VAL A 35 2.26 -0.17 -8.46
N ARG A 36 2.82 0.07 -9.65
CA ARG A 36 3.45 -0.97 -10.44
C ARG A 36 4.58 -1.65 -9.66
N GLU A 37 5.44 -0.84 -9.06
CA GLU A 37 6.59 -1.37 -8.34
C GLU A 37 6.18 -2.22 -7.15
N ILE A 38 5.18 -1.79 -6.39
CA ILE A 38 4.67 -2.57 -5.27
C ILE A 38 4.13 -3.92 -5.75
N ASN A 39 3.34 -3.90 -6.82
CA ASN A 39 2.70 -5.11 -7.32
C ASN A 39 3.68 -6.08 -7.98
N GLU A 40 4.66 -5.57 -8.71
CA GLU A 40 5.56 -6.40 -9.51
C GLU A 40 6.87 -6.72 -8.80
N ASP A 41 7.45 -5.73 -8.14
CA ASP A 41 8.78 -5.85 -7.55
C ASP A 41 8.75 -5.95 -6.02
N HIS A 42 7.60 -5.75 -5.40
CA HIS A 42 7.42 -5.76 -3.95
C HIS A 42 8.36 -4.76 -3.27
N ARG A 43 8.44 -3.55 -3.85
CA ARG A 43 9.28 -2.46 -3.38
C ARG A 43 8.62 -1.12 -3.60
N ASN A 44 9.07 -0.12 -2.87
CA ASN A 44 8.69 1.27 -3.09
C ASN A 44 9.97 2.11 -2.97
N THR A 45 10.77 2.12 -4.02
CA THR A 45 12.11 2.72 -3.98
C THR A 45 12.09 4.24 -3.84
N ALA A 46 11.01 4.89 -4.28
CA ALA A 46 10.89 6.35 -4.18
C ALA A 46 10.78 6.81 -2.72
N TYR A 47 10.07 6.05 -1.88
CA TYR A 47 9.77 6.48 -0.51
C TYR A 47 10.35 5.58 0.55
N LEU A 48 10.71 4.36 0.22
CA LEU A 48 11.25 3.40 1.19
C LEU A 48 12.36 2.57 0.54
N PRO A 49 13.46 3.22 0.11
CA PRO A 49 14.52 2.51 -0.60
C PRO A 49 15.21 1.48 0.30
N GLY A 50 15.60 0.38 -0.31
CA GLY A 50 16.36 -0.64 0.38
C GLY A 50 15.54 -1.64 1.19
N PHE A 51 14.22 -1.55 1.17
CA PHE A 51 13.35 -2.45 1.92
C PHE A 51 12.48 -3.28 1.00
N ALA A 52 12.41 -4.58 1.25
CA ALA A 52 11.48 -5.46 0.55
C ALA A 52 10.14 -5.42 1.28
N LEU A 53 9.06 -5.24 0.51
CA LEU A 53 7.72 -5.25 1.05
C LEU A 53 7.17 -6.67 1.09
N HIS A 54 6.14 -6.88 1.91
CA HIS A 54 5.52 -8.20 1.98
C HIS A 54 4.92 -8.55 0.61
N ARG A 55 5.17 -9.77 0.17
CA ARG A 55 4.78 -10.21 -1.18
C ARG A 55 3.28 -10.22 -1.44
N HIS A 56 2.47 -10.27 -0.39
CA HIS A 56 1.01 -10.26 -0.51
C HIS A 56 0.42 -8.86 -0.52
N LEU A 57 1.24 -7.83 -0.28
CA LEU A 57 0.76 -6.46 -0.38
C LEU A 57 0.48 -6.14 -1.85
N ARG A 58 -0.74 -5.66 -2.10
CA ARG A 58 -1.14 -5.17 -3.42
C ARG A 58 -1.38 -3.69 -3.35
N ALA A 59 -1.27 -3.03 -4.49
CA ALA A 59 -1.49 -1.59 -4.56
C ALA A 59 -2.40 -1.26 -5.74
N THR A 60 -3.04 -0.09 -5.65
CA THR A 60 -3.90 0.43 -6.71
C THR A 60 -3.79 1.94 -6.78
N ALA A 61 -3.95 2.51 -7.97
CA ALA A 61 -4.08 3.95 -8.16
C ALA A 61 -5.56 4.37 -8.15
N ASP A 62 -6.48 3.42 -8.09
CA ASP A 62 -7.92 3.67 -8.08
C ASP A 62 -8.40 3.82 -6.64
N PHE A 63 -8.67 5.07 -6.25
CA PHE A 63 -9.11 5.40 -4.89
C PHE A 63 -10.40 4.67 -4.53
N GLU A 64 -11.33 4.59 -5.48
CA GLU A 64 -12.63 3.94 -5.25
C GLU A 64 -12.47 2.45 -4.97
N GLU A 65 -11.58 1.79 -5.71
CA GLU A 65 -11.27 0.39 -5.48
C GLU A 65 -10.77 0.16 -4.07
N ALA A 66 -9.86 1.02 -3.61
CA ALA A 66 -9.31 0.91 -2.26
C ALA A 66 -10.39 1.08 -1.19
N VAL A 67 -11.30 2.04 -1.38
CA VAL A 67 -12.38 2.27 -0.43
C VAL A 67 -13.34 1.08 -0.39
N ARG A 68 -13.69 0.52 -1.54
CA ARG A 68 -14.60 -0.63 -1.61
C ARG A 68 -14.01 -1.90 -1.03
N HIS A 69 -12.70 -2.05 -1.13
CA HIS A 69 -12.03 -3.24 -0.60
C HIS A 69 -12.13 -3.35 0.92
N ALA A 70 -12.12 -2.23 1.61
CA ALA A 70 -11.77 -2.19 3.02
C ALA A 70 -12.92 -2.46 3.99
N ASP A 71 -12.66 -3.32 4.97
CA ASP A 71 -13.40 -3.33 6.22
C ASP A 71 -12.82 -2.26 7.16
N LEU A 72 -11.52 -1.97 7.03
CA LEU A 72 -10.81 -0.97 7.83
C LEU A 72 -9.95 -0.10 6.91
N LEU A 73 -10.10 1.21 7.03
CA LEU A 73 -9.28 2.17 6.29
C LEU A 73 -8.23 2.78 7.22
N ILE A 74 -6.98 2.78 6.77
CA ILE A 74 -5.88 3.43 7.47
C ILE A 74 -5.41 4.59 6.61
N LEU A 75 -5.36 5.79 7.20
CA LEU A 75 -4.91 6.97 6.47
C LEU A 75 -3.41 7.13 6.65
N GLY A 76 -2.67 6.90 5.56
CA GLY A 76 -1.22 7.03 5.54
C GLY A 76 -0.74 8.28 4.84
N VAL A 77 -1.55 9.34 4.87
CA VAL A 77 -1.21 10.58 4.18
C VAL A 77 -0.41 11.49 5.11
N PRO A 78 0.59 12.22 4.58
CA PRO A 78 1.32 13.18 5.38
C PRO A 78 0.43 14.34 5.80
N THR A 79 0.67 14.84 6.98
CA THR A 79 -0.05 16.01 7.51
C THR A 79 0.64 17.30 7.12
#